data_74599ecb818fc212f64a50b1cdd8e290
#
_entry.id   74599ecb818fc212f64a50b1cdd8e290
#
_cell.length_a   1.000
_cell.length_b   1.000
_cell.length_c   1.000
_cell.angle_alpha   90.00
_cell.angle_beta   90.00
_cell.angle_gamma   90.00
#
_symmetry.space_group_name_H-M   'P 1'
#
loop_
_entity.id
_entity.type
_entity.pdbx_description
1 polymer ?
#
loop_
_entity_poly.entity_id
_entity_poly.type
_entity_poly.pdbx_seq_one_letter_code
_entity_poly.pdbx_strand_id
1 'polypeptide(L)'
;RTFLTVLGVLIGTASIVVMISLGLGMQQSLYREVEQSGGLTTIKVTGAQAGESMMYHSSDEEESTKYINDKSVAQLADLEHVAMASPVYELSVILLKGKYEGWGQLVAMTPEALKAKNIPLAEGTLPNANGGHLELVYGNGIPTMFYEKGTDQGYYETGELPDIDFAKDSLFMILDQD
;
A
#
# COMPACT_ATOMS: atom_id res chain seq x y z
N ARG A 1 -33.46 -25.97 -40.80
CA ARG A 1 -32.28 -26.74 -40.29
C ARG A 1 -31.02 -25.88 -40.35
N THR A 2 -30.77 -25.14 -41.46
CA THR A 2 -29.59 -24.30 -41.67
C THR A 2 -29.46 -23.17 -40.62
N PHE A 3 -30.56 -22.60 -40.15
CA PHE A 3 -30.58 -21.54 -39.13
C PHE A 3 -30.00 -22.02 -37.79
N LEU A 4 -30.36 -23.23 -37.35
CA LEU A 4 -29.86 -23.79 -36.09
C LEU A 4 -28.35 -24.07 -36.13
N THR A 5 -27.83 -24.55 -37.26
CA THR A 5 -26.41 -24.79 -37.42
C THR A 5 -25.59 -23.49 -37.42
N VAL A 6 -26.07 -22.46 -38.11
CA VAL A 6 -25.45 -21.14 -38.11
C VAL A 6 -25.43 -20.54 -36.70
N LEU A 7 -26.55 -20.63 -35.99
CA LEU A 7 -26.65 -20.13 -34.60
C LEU A 7 -25.67 -20.88 -33.66
N GLY A 8 -25.53 -22.19 -33.79
CA GLY A 8 -24.59 -22.98 -33.01
C GLY A 8 -23.12 -22.59 -33.26
N VAL A 9 -22.76 -22.37 -34.53
CA VAL A 9 -21.40 -21.91 -34.87
C VAL A 9 -21.16 -20.51 -34.33
N LEU A 10 -22.12 -19.61 -34.41
CA LEU A 10 -22.01 -18.24 -33.94
C LEU A 10 -21.81 -18.19 -32.40
N ILE A 11 -22.58 -18.95 -31.64
CA ILE A 11 -22.43 -19.07 -30.19
C ILE A 11 -21.07 -19.68 -29.84
N GLY A 12 -20.65 -20.73 -30.53
CA GLY A 12 -19.37 -21.39 -30.30
C GLY A 12 -18.19 -20.44 -30.55
N THR A 13 -18.20 -19.73 -31.67
CA THR A 13 -17.11 -18.75 -31.95
C THR A 13 -17.12 -17.58 -30.99
N ALA A 14 -18.28 -17.05 -30.64
CA ALA A 14 -18.43 -15.98 -29.67
C ALA A 14 -17.86 -16.38 -28.28
N SER A 15 -18.16 -17.60 -27.82
CA SER A 15 -17.66 -18.12 -26.57
C SER A 15 -16.13 -18.20 -26.53
N ILE A 16 -15.50 -18.65 -27.64
CA ILE A 16 -14.04 -18.72 -27.73
C ILE A 16 -13.43 -17.32 -27.68
N VAL A 17 -13.98 -16.38 -28.42
CA VAL A 17 -13.48 -14.99 -28.44
C VAL A 17 -13.58 -14.35 -27.04
N VAL A 18 -14.71 -14.54 -26.34
CA VAL A 18 -14.89 -14.01 -24.99
C VAL A 18 -13.86 -14.63 -24.02
N MET A 19 -13.64 -15.94 -24.10
CA MET A 19 -12.69 -16.62 -23.23
C MET A 19 -11.25 -16.13 -23.45
N ILE A 20 -10.82 -15.97 -24.69
CA ILE A 20 -9.49 -15.45 -25.04
C ILE A 20 -9.37 -13.99 -24.58
N SER A 21 -10.38 -13.16 -24.84
CA SER A 21 -10.37 -11.75 -24.44
C SER A 21 -10.28 -11.57 -22.91
N LEU A 22 -11.02 -12.41 -22.16
CA LEU A 22 -10.96 -12.42 -20.70
C LEU A 22 -9.54 -12.80 -20.20
N GLY A 23 -8.98 -13.85 -20.79
CA GLY A 23 -7.62 -14.29 -20.43
C GLY A 23 -6.56 -13.22 -20.68
N LEU A 24 -6.58 -12.59 -21.84
CA LEU A 24 -5.66 -11.50 -22.18
C LEU A 24 -5.88 -10.26 -21.30
N GLY A 25 -7.13 -9.91 -21.02
CA GLY A 25 -7.47 -8.79 -20.13
C GLY A 25 -6.95 -9.01 -18.70
N MET A 26 -7.14 -10.20 -18.17
CA MET A 26 -6.65 -10.57 -16.83
C MET A 26 -5.11 -10.55 -16.76
N GLN A 27 -4.44 -11.09 -17.77
CA GLN A 27 -2.99 -11.06 -17.88
C GLN A 27 -2.46 -9.61 -17.90
N GLN A 28 -3.06 -8.75 -18.70
CA GLN A 28 -2.67 -7.34 -18.79
C GLN A 28 -2.90 -6.58 -17.47
N SER A 29 -3.99 -6.90 -16.77
CA SER A 29 -4.29 -6.31 -15.46
C SER A 29 -3.23 -6.69 -14.42
N LEU A 30 -2.84 -7.97 -14.37
CA LEU A 30 -1.78 -8.45 -13.48
C LEU A 30 -0.42 -7.80 -13.77
N TYR A 31 -0.03 -7.64 -15.03
CA TYR A 31 1.21 -6.95 -15.37
C TYR A 31 1.20 -5.50 -14.91
N ARG A 32 0.10 -4.79 -15.09
CA ARG A 32 -0.02 -3.40 -14.60
C ARG A 32 0.05 -3.31 -13.08
N GLU A 33 -0.56 -4.23 -12.37
CA GLU A 33 -0.51 -4.26 -10.90
C GLU A 33 0.91 -4.50 -10.39
N VAL A 34 1.65 -5.41 -11.00
CA VAL A 34 3.07 -5.65 -10.67
C VAL A 34 3.93 -4.42 -10.98
N GLU A 35 3.73 -3.77 -12.11
CA GLU A 35 4.44 -2.53 -12.47
C GLU A 35 4.16 -1.38 -11.49
N GLN A 36 2.91 -1.23 -11.05
CA GLN A 36 2.50 -0.20 -10.09
C GLN A 36 3.02 -0.47 -8.69
N SER A 37 3.20 -1.73 -8.32
CA SER A 37 3.72 -2.13 -7.00
C SER A 37 5.24 -2.02 -6.85
N GLY A 38 5.93 -1.31 -7.76
CA GLY A 38 7.39 -1.17 -7.74
C GLY A 38 8.14 -2.17 -8.64
N GLY A 39 7.41 -2.97 -9.41
CA GLY A 39 7.96 -3.91 -10.38
C GLY A 39 8.69 -5.10 -9.73
N LEU A 40 9.37 -5.86 -10.59
CA LEU A 40 10.19 -7.02 -10.19
C LEU A 40 11.56 -6.62 -9.62
N THR A 41 11.84 -5.32 -9.49
CA THR A 41 13.14 -4.79 -9.07
C THR A 41 13.19 -4.40 -7.60
N THR A 42 12.05 -4.45 -6.90
CA THR A 42 11.98 -4.11 -5.47
C THR A 42 11.92 -5.37 -4.62
N ILE A 43 12.82 -5.49 -3.65
CA ILE A 43 12.86 -6.60 -2.69
C ILE A 43 12.58 -6.02 -1.31
N LYS A 44 11.55 -6.52 -0.62
CA LYS A 44 11.26 -6.21 0.78
C LYS A 44 12.05 -7.20 1.65
N VAL A 45 12.99 -6.67 2.43
CA VAL A 45 13.75 -7.45 3.41
C VAL A 45 13.15 -7.17 4.78
N THR A 46 12.70 -8.21 5.47
CA THR A 46 12.14 -8.13 6.82
C THR A 46 13.03 -8.90 7.79
N GLY A 47 13.05 -8.49 9.06
CA GLY A 47 13.74 -9.24 10.11
C GLY A 47 13.09 -10.63 10.33
N ALA A 48 13.84 -11.56 10.88
CA ALA A 48 13.43 -12.96 11.02
C ALA A 48 12.11 -13.20 11.79
N GLN A 49 11.57 -12.19 12.48
CA GLN A 49 10.35 -12.29 13.27
C GLN A 49 9.11 -11.66 12.61
N ALA A 50 9.25 -10.98 11.49
CA ALA A 50 8.12 -10.21 10.90
C ALA A 50 7.21 -11.02 9.96
N GLY A 51 7.48 -12.27 9.68
CA GLY A 51 6.79 -12.99 8.62
C GLY A 51 6.16 -14.34 8.94
N GLU A 52 6.48 -15.01 10.04
CA GLU A 52 6.07 -16.42 10.23
C GLU A 52 5.75 -16.83 11.68
N SER A 53 5.00 -16.04 12.39
CA SER A 53 4.53 -16.46 13.72
C SER A 53 3.12 -17.06 13.67
N MET A 54 2.85 -18.00 12.76
CA MET A 54 1.58 -18.73 12.85
C MET A 54 1.65 -20.25 12.71
N MET A 55 2.81 -20.90 12.58
CA MET A 55 2.87 -22.36 12.70
C MET A 55 4.29 -22.85 12.91
N TYR A 56 4.53 -23.38 14.06
CA TYR A 56 5.64 -24.16 14.60
C TYR A 56 6.42 -23.45 15.71
N HIS A 57 5.90 -23.59 16.93
CA HIS A 57 6.74 -23.62 18.10
C HIS A 57 7.59 -24.92 18.04
N SER A 58 8.82 -24.80 17.66
CA SER A 58 9.86 -25.73 18.08
C SER A 58 10.67 -25.00 19.15
N SER A 59 10.47 -25.46 20.38
CA SER A 59 11.29 -25.19 21.54
C SER A 59 12.75 -25.53 21.26
N ASP A 60 13.65 -24.70 21.79
CA ASP A 60 15.10 -24.86 21.87
C ASP A 60 15.89 -24.33 20.67
N GLU A 61 16.13 -23.00 20.75
CA GLU A 61 17.43 -22.36 20.57
C GLU A 61 17.20 -20.84 20.76
N GLU A 62 18.06 -20.17 21.51
CA GLU A 62 18.11 -18.72 21.61
C GLU A 62 18.44 -18.14 20.21
N GLU A 63 17.49 -18.13 19.31
CA GLU A 63 17.59 -17.42 18.04
C GLU A 63 17.59 -15.93 18.35
N SER A 64 18.78 -15.37 18.33
CA SER A 64 18.99 -13.92 18.40
C SER A 64 18.13 -13.27 17.30
N THR A 65 17.06 -12.65 17.70
CA THR A 65 16.19 -11.83 16.84
C THR A 65 17.08 -10.84 16.09
N LYS A 66 17.35 -11.12 14.83
CA LYS A 66 18.15 -10.22 13.98
C LYS A 66 17.28 -9.04 13.57
N TYR A 67 17.35 -7.98 14.35
CA TYR A 67 16.76 -6.70 13.98
C TYR A 67 17.54 -6.10 12.81
N ILE A 68 16.81 -5.56 11.84
CA ILE A 68 17.39 -4.75 10.78
C ILE A 68 17.74 -3.39 11.40
N ASN A 69 18.99 -2.99 11.26
CA ASN A 69 19.49 -1.73 11.74
C ASN A 69 20.18 -0.95 10.61
N ASP A 70 20.62 0.27 10.87
CA ASP A 70 21.27 1.12 9.87
C ASP A 70 22.50 0.46 9.22
N LYS A 71 23.25 -0.35 9.98
CA LYS A 71 24.39 -1.12 9.44
C LYS A 71 23.91 -2.17 8.43
N SER A 72 22.79 -2.82 8.70
CA SER A 72 22.20 -3.80 7.77
C SER A 72 21.74 -3.10 6.49
N VAL A 73 21.16 -1.92 6.60
CA VAL A 73 20.73 -1.12 5.42
C VAL A 73 21.95 -0.71 4.59
N ALA A 74 23.04 -0.26 5.24
CA ALA A 74 24.28 0.09 4.54
C ALA A 74 24.90 -1.13 3.84
N GLN A 75 24.95 -2.29 4.50
CA GLN A 75 25.44 -3.53 3.89
C GLN A 75 24.62 -3.97 2.69
N LEU A 76 23.28 -3.79 2.74
CA LEU A 76 22.40 -4.09 1.61
C LEU A 76 22.62 -3.11 0.45
N ALA A 77 22.92 -1.84 0.74
CA ALA A 77 23.20 -0.84 -0.28
C ALA A 77 24.51 -1.11 -1.03
N ASP A 78 25.49 -1.73 -0.36
CA ASP A 78 26.81 -2.07 -0.92
C ASP A 78 26.81 -3.35 -1.77
N LEU A 79 25.69 -4.07 -1.85
CA LEU A 79 25.60 -5.29 -2.65
C LEU A 79 25.62 -4.98 -4.16
N GLU A 80 26.29 -5.85 -4.92
CA GLU A 80 26.30 -5.77 -6.37
C GLU A 80 24.86 -5.83 -6.93
N HIS A 81 24.55 -4.98 -7.91
CA HIS A 81 23.23 -4.84 -8.53
C HIS A 81 22.12 -4.23 -7.64
N VAL A 82 22.44 -3.71 -6.46
CA VAL A 82 21.52 -2.90 -5.65
C VAL A 82 21.70 -1.44 -6.01
N ALA A 83 20.67 -0.83 -6.57
CA ALA A 83 20.69 0.58 -6.92
C ALA A 83 20.48 1.48 -5.70
N MET A 84 19.68 1.03 -4.73
CA MET A 84 19.34 1.76 -3.51
C MET A 84 18.77 0.81 -2.46
N ALA A 85 19.14 1.02 -1.20
CA ALA A 85 18.49 0.43 -0.05
C ALA A 85 17.91 1.55 0.83
N SER A 86 16.66 1.40 1.24
CA SER A 86 15.98 2.39 2.10
C SER A 86 15.29 1.68 3.25
N PRO A 87 15.45 2.19 4.48
CA PRO A 87 14.65 1.72 5.59
C PRO A 87 13.18 2.11 5.38
N VAL A 88 12.28 1.24 5.78
CA VAL A 88 10.84 1.47 5.78
C VAL A 88 10.30 1.15 7.16
N TYR A 89 9.59 2.12 7.75
CA TYR A 89 8.93 1.95 9.04
C TYR A 89 7.43 1.99 8.83
N GLU A 90 6.73 1.00 9.36
CA GLU A 90 5.28 0.91 9.34
C GLU A 90 4.78 1.10 10.77
N LEU A 91 3.96 2.13 10.99
CA LEU A 91 3.46 2.52 12.31
C LEU A 91 1.95 2.70 12.26
N SER A 92 1.25 2.20 13.26
CA SER A 92 -0.16 2.50 13.44
C SER A 92 -0.31 3.90 14.02
N VAL A 93 -1.22 4.70 13.47
CA VAL A 93 -1.43 6.09 13.89
C VAL A 93 -2.90 6.39 14.05
N ILE A 94 -3.19 7.25 15.02
CA ILE A 94 -4.50 7.86 15.19
C ILE A 94 -4.39 9.30 14.70
N LEU A 95 -5.25 9.67 13.77
CA LEU A 95 -5.34 11.01 13.21
C LEU A 95 -6.52 11.74 13.85
N LEU A 96 -6.27 12.94 14.34
CA LEU A 96 -7.27 13.75 15.01
C LEU A 96 -7.45 15.11 14.30
N LYS A 97 -8.69 15.49 14.05
CA LYS A 97 -9.06 16.84 13.58
C LYS A 97 -10.39 17.26 14.15
N GLY A 98 -10.36 18.23 15.07
CA GLY A 98 -11.57 18.72 15.72
C GLY A 98 -12.36 17.59 16.40
N LYS A 99 -13.57 17.34 15.92
CA LYS A 99 -14.44 16.27 16.41
C LYS A 99 -14.20 14.91 15.74
N TYR A 100 -13.36 14.87 14.70
CA TYR A 100 -13.09 13.65 13.94
C TYR A 100 -11.84 12.93 14.44
N GLU A 101 -11.92 11.62 14.44
CA GLU A 101 -10.84 10.69 14.74
C GLU A 101 -10.77 9.65 13.64
N GLY A 102 -9.58 9.29 13.21
CA GLY A 102 -9.36 8.29 12.17
C GLY A 102 -8.15 7.43 12.45
N TRP A 103 -8.20 6.18 12.03
CA TRP A 103 -7.10 5.25 12.11
C TRP A 103 -6.38 5.17 10.77
N GLY A 104 -5.06 5.09 10.82
CA GLY A 104 -4.26 4.95 9.63
C GLY A 104 -2.97 4.20 9.88
N GLN A 105 -2.36 3.73 8.80
CA GLN A 105 -1.02 3.17 8.81
C GLN A 105 -0.07 4.19 8.19
N LEU A 106 0.89 4.65 8.97
CA LEU A 106 1.96 5.52 8.52
C LEU A 106 3.11 4.68 8.01
N VAL A 107 3.51 4.91 6.78
CA VAL A 107 4.71 4.29 6.19
C VAL A 107 5.75 5.37 5.99
N ALA A 108 6.80 5.33 6.81
CA ALA A 108 7.92 6.26 6.70
C ALA A 108 9.04 5.64 5.87
N MET A 109 9.54 6.39 4.89
CA MET A 109 10.64 5.99 4.01
C MET A 109 11.40 7.22 3.52
N THR A 110 12.56 7.02 2.90
CA THR A 110 13.31 8.13 2.33
C THR A 110 12.59 8.72 1.11
N PRO A 111 12.76 10.03 0.82
CA PRO A 111 12.16 10.68 -0.35
C PRO A 111 12.55 10.02 -1.68
N GLU A 112 13.78 9.49 -1.77
CA GLU A 112 14.28 8.77 -2.92
C GLU A 112 13.51 7.45 -3.13
N ALA A 113 13.27 6.71 -2.04
CA ALA A 113 12.48 5.48 -2.07
C ALA A 113 11.02 5.76 -2.46
N LEU A 114 10.46 6.86 -1.96
CA LEU A 114 9.10 7.27 -2.32
C LEU A 114 9.01 7.63 -3.81
N LYS A 115 9.99 8.33 -4.37
CA LYS A 115 10.08 8.61 -5.80
C LYS A 115 10.22 7.33 -6.63
N ALA A 116 11.03 6.38 -6.18
CA ALA A 116 11.23 5.10 -6.86
C ALA A 116 9.95 4.25 -6.93
N LYS A 117 9.03 4.42 -5.97
CA LYS A 117 7.69 3.77 -6.00
C LYS A 117 6.78 4.30 -7.10
N ASN A 118 7.10 5.45 -7.70
CA ASN A 118 6.34 6.07 -8.79
C ASN A 118 4.83 6.14 -8.52
N ILE A 119 4.45 6.56 -7.31
CA ILE A 119 3.05 6.66 -6.89
C ILE A 119 2.38 7.79 -7.69
N PRO A 120 1.29 7.50 -8.42
CA PRO A 120 0.54 8.54 -9.12
C PRO A 120 -0.16 9.44 -8.11
N LEU A 121 0.18 10.73 -8.13
CA LEU A 121 -0.48 11.74 -7.30
C LEU A 121 -1.70 12.29 -8.06
N ALA A 122 -2.84 12.35 -7.38
CA ALA A 122 -4.02 13.03 -7.89
C ALA A 122 -3.88 14.55 -7.77
N GLU A 123 -3.31 15.00 -6.65
CA GLU A 123 -3.08 16.41 -6.33
C GLU A 123 -1.79 16.56 -5.51
N GLY A 124 -1.22 17.76 -5.52
CA GLY A 124 -0.04 18.09 -4.72
C GLY A 124 1.28 17.61 -5.33
N THR A 125 2.30 17.54 -4.49
CA THR A 125 3.67 17.15 -4.85
C THR A 125 4.22 16.15 -3.84
N LEU A 126 5.24 15.40 -4.23
CA LEU A 126 5.94 14.52 -3.30
C LEU A 126 6.66 15.34 -2.22
N PRO A 127 6.75 14.81 -0.98
CA PRO A 127 7.45 15.46 0.12
C PRO A 127 8.89 15.80 -0.22
N ASN A 128 9.34 16.96 0.26
CA ASN A 128 10.71 17.41 0.07
C ASN A 128 11.52 17.17 1.35
N ALA A 129 12.66 16.48 1.23
CA ALA A 129 13.55 16.19 2.35
C ALA A 129 14.08 17.46 3.08
N ASN A 130 14.13 18.59 2.37
CA ASN A 130 14.65 19.87 2.90
C ASN A 130 13.52 20.80 3.41
N GLY A 131 12.27 20.36 3.39
CA GLY A 131 11.14 21.10 3.96
C GLY A 131 11.27 21.15 5.49
N GLY A 132 11.16 22.32 6.10
CA GLY A 132 11.16 22.47 7.56
C GLY A 132 9.90 21.97 8.26
N HIS A 133 8.99 21.35 7.54
CA HIS A 133 7.72 20.81 8.00
C HIS A 133 7.59 19.32 7.65
N LEU A 134 6.83 18.61 8.47
CA LEU A 134 6.46 17.24 8.19
C LEU A 134 5.41 17.22 7.07
N GLU A 135 5.81 16.72 5.92
CA GLU A 135 4.94 16.58 4.75
C GLU A 135 4.52 15.11 4.60
N LEU A 136 3.25 14.89 4.29
CA LEU A 136 2.66 13.57 4.15
C LEU A 136 1.99 13.42 2.78
N VAL A 137 2.09 12.22 2.23
CA VAL A 137 1.22 11.76 1.15
C VAL A 137 0.18 10.83 1.75
N TYR A 138 -1.08 11.14 1.57
CA TYR A 138 -2.15 10.29 2.05
C TYR A 138 -2.90 9.61 0.90
N GLY A 139 -3.34 8.38 1.13
CA GLY A 139 -4.14 7.65 0.18
C GLY A 139 -5.58 8.20 0.12
N ASN A 140 -6.23 8.08 -1.03
CA ASN A 140 -7.61 8.52 -1.24
C ASN A 140 -8.64 7.83 -0.34
N GLY A 141 -8.29 6.70 0.27
CA GLY A 141 -9.12 6.00 1.25
C GLY A 141 -9.04 6.56 2.68
N ILE A 142 -8.03 7.36 3.00
CA ILE A 142 -7.87 7.90 4.37
C ILE A 142 -9.10 8.70 4.85
N PRO A 143 -9.74 9.56 4.04
CA PRO A 143 -10.93 10.28 4.48
C PRO A 143 -12.07 9.37 4.94
N THR A 144 -12.20 8.17 4.37
CA THR A 144 -13.25 7.21 4.75
C THR A 144 -12.99 6.50 6.07
N MET A 145 -11.79 6.62 6.62
CA MET A 145 -11.39 6.01 7.90
C MET A 145 -11.71 6.91 9.10
N PHE A 146 -12.18 8.14 8.85
CA PHE A 146 -12.56 9.07 9.91
C PHE A 146 -13.99 8.83 10.36
N TYR A 147 -14.21 8.94 11.66
CA TYR A 147 -15.51 8.92 12.33
C TYR A 147 -15.61 10.04 13.36
N GLU A 148 -16.82 10.38 13.76
CA GLU A 148 -17.05 11.39 14.80
C GLU A 148 -16.77 10.80 16.18
N LYS A 149 -15.86 11.43 16.91
CA LYS A 149 -15.38 10.97 18.22
C LYS A 149 -16.52 10.71 19.21
N GLY A 150 -16.52 9.54 19.79
CA GLY A 150 -17.54 9.11 20.76
C GLY A 150 -18.85 8.64 20.11
N THR A 151 -18.86 8.48 18.81
CA THR A 151 -19.97 7.89 18.06
C THR A 151 -19.41 6.84 17.10
N ASP A 152 -20.26 5.96 16.59
CA ASP A 152 -19.91 5.03 15.52
C ASP A 152 -20.29 5.61 14.13
N GLN A 153 -20.43 6.95 14.03
CA GLN A 153 -20.82 7.61 12.78
C GLN A 153 -19.61 7.95 11.93
N GLY A 154 -19.31 7.09 10.99
CA GLY A 154 -18.29 7.26 9.98
C GLY A 154 -18.87 7.20 8.57
N TYR A 155 -17.99 7.20 7.58
CA TYR A 155 -18.37 7.11 6.16
C TYR A 155 -19.20 5.86 5.84
N TYR A 156 -18.91 4.74 6.46
CA TYR A 156 -19.59 3.47 6.17
C TYR A 156 -21.02 3.42 6.69
N GLU A 157 -21.35 4.23 7.71
CA GLU A 157 -22.70 4.34 8.29
C GLU A 157 -23.49 5.47 7.66
N THR A 158 -22.84 6.59 7.37
CA THR A 158 -23.52 7.81 6.91
C THR A 158 -23.44 8.02 5.41
N GLY A 159 -22.42 7.46 4.74
CA GLY A 159 -22.09 7.74 3.34
C GLY A 159 -21.48 9.11 3.09
N GLU A 160 -21.21 9.89 4.14
CA GLU A 160 -20.66 11.24 4.05
C GLU A 160 -19.19 11.24 4.50
N LEU A 161 -18.34 11.97 3.75
CA LEU A 161 -16.96 12.20 4.13
C LEU A 161 -16.87 13.27 5.23
N PRO A 162 -15.84 13.21 6.11
CA PRO A 162 -15.62 14.24 7.10
C PRO A 162 -15.32 15.59 6.42
N ASP A 163 -15.79 16.67 7.04
CA ASP A 163 -15.49 18.05 6.60
C ASP A 163 -14.07 18.42 7.04
N ILE A 164 -13.08 17.88 6.34
CA ILE A 164 -11.64 18.10 6.55
C ILE A 164 -10.99 18.41 5.20
N ASP A 165 -10.34 19.56 5.09
CA ASP A 165 -9.50 19.88 3.93
C ASP A 165 -8.08 19.32 4.15
N PHE A 166 -7.84 18.10 3.68
CA PHE A 166 -6.56 17.43 3.85
C PHE A 166 -5.37 18.13 3.19
N ALA A 167 -5.62 19.06 2.28
CA ALA A 167 -4.56 19.85 1.65
C ALA A 167 -4.13 21.07 2.48
N LYS A 168 -5.02 21.59 3.32
CA LYS A 168 -4.80 22.84 4.06
C LYS A 168 -4.82 22.68 5.56
N ASP A 169 -5.60 21.72 6.04
CA ASP A 169 -5.78 21.51 7.47
C ASP A 169 -4.61 20.77 8.09
N SER A 170 -4.15 21.23 9.24
CA SER A 170 -3.19 20.46 10.04
C SER A 170 -3.93 19.39 10.84
N LEU A 171 -3.40 18.17 10.77
CA LEU A 171 -3.87 17.01 11.52
C LEU A 171 -2.93 16.76 12.71
N PHE A 172 -3.51 16.43 13.86
CA PHE A 172 -2.73 15.85 14.96
C PHE A 172 -2.60 14.35 14.75
N MET A 173 -1.37 13.85 14.92
CA MET A 173 -1.06 12.45 14.79
C MET A 173 -0.57 11.93 16.13
N ILE A 174 -1.19 10.86 16.59
CA ILE A 174 -0.77 10.11 17.77
C ILE A 174 -0.22 8.78 17.27
N LEU A 175 1.01 8.48 17.65
CA LEU A 175 1.60 7.17 17.41
C LEU A 175 1.00 6.21 18.43
N ASP A 176 0.37 5.15 17.96
CA ASP A 176 -0.08 4.05 18.80
C ASP A 176 1.16 3.20 19.14
N GLN A 177 1.55 3.23 20.40
CA GLN A 177 2.66 2.44 20.92
C GLN A 177 2.03 1.34 21.79
N ASP A 178 1.82 0.18 21.20
CA ASP A 178 1.58 -1.06 21.94
C ASP A 178 2.86 -1.55 22.64
#